data_8b1f6b2817f6a18981bfd39fa856fb00
#
_entry.id   8b1f6b2817f6a18981bfd39fa856fb00
#
_cell.length_a   1.000
_cell.length_b   1.000
_cell.length_c   1.000
_cell.angle_alpha   90.00
_cell.angle_beta   90.00
_cell.angle_gamma   90.00
#
_symmetry.space_group_name_H-M   'P 1'
#
loop_
_entity.id
_entity.type
_entity.pdbx_description
1 polymer ?
#
loop_
_entity_poly.entity_id
_entity_poly.type
_entity_poly.pdbx_seq_one_letter_code
_entity_poly.pdbx_strand_id
1 'polypeptide(L)'
;MSKLIITAAVTGGEPVSREMTPHVPTTAEEITEETVRCWEAGASIVHLHAKEPGTGKPAPDPNPLLRKYVEMIKKRCDIITNVTTGGGRRATDEALDRMIEERCTLGQEMMSMNMGTVNHWTPPYRGVFMNDVPRIKRWASYMMDQGIKPELEVYDTGMLNTAKMLADEGIFETPVHVQFVMIGRTGFSATPKMLQYCVDELPPGWTWSVCALGRNELPMGAVAMTLGGHVRVGMEDNIFLSRGVLLESNALLVERVRTIAEALNIEVAKPAEARKILGIG
;
A
#
# COMPACT_ATOMS: atom_id res chain seq x y z
N MET A 1 0.90 13.06 -19.80
CA MET A 1 1.14 12.10 -18.71
C MET A 1 -0.15 11.95 -17.93
N SER A 2 -0.43 10.78 -17.35
CA SER A 2 -1.53 10.62 -16.40
C SER A 2 -1.27 11.45 -15.14
N LYS A 3 -2.33 11.87 -14.43
CA LYS A 3 -2.17 12.54 -13.14
C LYS A 3 -1.52 11.60 -12.11
N LEU A 4 -0.76 12.17 -11.18
CA LEU A 4 -0.09 11.42 -10.12
C LEU A 4 -1.10 10.99 -9.04
N ILE A 5 -1.19 9.71 -8.76
CA ILE A 5 -1.86 9.18 -7.56
C ILE A 5 -0.87 9.16 -6.42
N ILE A 6 -1.26 9.69 -5.25
CA ILE A 6 -0.50 9.62 -4.02
C ILE A 6 -1.23 8.70 -3.04
N THR A 7 -0.56 7.63 -2.60
CA THR A 7 -1.04 6.74 -1.54
C THR A 7 -0.38 7.10 -0.22
N ALA A 8 -1.18 7.32 0.82
CA ALA A 8 -0.71 7.53 2.18
C ALA A 8 -0.78 6.22 2.99
N ALA A 9 0.36 5.65 3.39
CA ALA A 9 0.45 4.46 4.23
C ALA A 9 0.62 4.87 5.71
N VAL A 10 -0.51 5.10 6.38
CA VAL A 10 -0.53 5.89 7.63
C VAL A 10 -0.07 5.15 8.87
N THR A 11 -0.15 3.80 8.90
CA THR A 11 0.13 3.05 10.15
C THR A 11 1.14 1.93 10.02
N GLY A 12 1.13 1.19 8.91
CA GLY A 12 1.91 -0.02 8.69
C GLY A 12 1.48 -1.25 9.50
N GLY A 13 1.91 -2.42 9.03
CA GLY A 13 1.77 -3.67 9.76
C GLY A 13 2.70 -3.69 10.97
N GLU A 14 3.82 -4.27 10.80
CA GLU A 14 4.97 -4.21 11.70
C GLU A 14 6.12 -3.56 10.92
N PRO A 15 7.07 -2.84 11.52
CA PRO A 15 7.42 -2.68 12.94
C PRO A 15 6.88 -1.43 13.61
N VAL A 16 6.26 -0.51 12.90
CA VAL A 16 6.00 0.82 13.41
C VAL A 16 5.05 0.79 14.61
N SER A 17 5.52 1.29 15.75
CA SER A 17 4.79 1.32 17.01
C SER A 17 5.06 2.62 17.77
N ARG A 18 4.31 2.88 18.85
CA ARG A 18 4.52 4.03 19.76
C ARG A 18 5.90 4.05 20.42
N GLU A 19 6.57 2.89 20.50
CA GLU A 19 7.97 2.82 21.00
C GLU A 19 8.98 3.43 20.01
N MET A 20 8.67 3.36 18.69
CA MET A 20 9.53 3.90 17.65
C MET A 20 9.25 5.36 17.33
N THR A 21 7.97 5.75 17.33
CA THR A 21 7.54 7.13 17.14
C THR A 21 6.23 7.40 17.90
N PRO A 22 6.15 8.47 18.71
CA PRO A 22 4.90 8.80 19.40
C PRO A 22 3.80 9.28 18.45
N HIS A 23 4.13 9.57 17.20
CA HIS A 23 3.25 10.20 16.22
C HIS A 23 2.46 9.18 15.38
N VAL A 24 2.79 7.87 15.45
CA VAL A 24 2.04 6.86 14.70
C VAL A 24 0.59 6.77 15.21
N PRO A 25 -0.42 6.91 14.32
CA PRO A 25 -1.80 6.78 14.73
C PRO A 25 -2.13 5.32 15.04
N THR A 26 -2.83 5.06 16.15
CA THR A 26 -3.11 3.70 16.64
C THR A 26 -4.58 3.46 16.95
N THR A 27 -5.36 4.50 17.24
CA THR A 27 -6.81 4.39 17.44
C THR A 27 -7.56 4.68 16.15
N ALA A 28 -8.81 4.25 16.08
CA ALA A 28 -9.65 4.51 14.90
C ALA A 28 -9.83 6.02 14.66
N GLU A 29 -9.95 6.78 15.73
CA GLU A 29 -10.07 8.23 15.71
C GLU A 29 -8.79 8.88 15.16
N GLU A 30 -7.61 8.50 15.67
CA GLU A 30 -6.32 9.00 15.21
C GLU A 30 -6.05 8.64 13.74
N ILE A 31 -6.35 7.38 13.33
CA ILE A 31 -6.18 6.92 11.95
C ILE A 31 -7.12 7.69 11.00
N THR A 32 -8.36 7.93 11.43
CA THR A 32 -9.31 8.71 10.63
C THR A 32 -8.86 10.16 10.46
N GLU A 33 -8.46 10.83 11.55
CA GLU A 33 -7.98 12.22 11.49
C GLU A 33 -6.70 12.33 10.64
N GLU A 34 -5.78 11.39 10.78
CA GLU A 34 -4.56 11.36 9.98
C GLU A 34 -4.86 11.13 8.49
N THR A 35 -5.82 10.25 8.19
CA THR A 35 -6.28 10.02 6.82
C THR A 35 -6.89 11.29 6.21
N VAL A 36 -7.71 12.02 6.98
CA VAL A 36 -8.29 13.29 6.52
C VAL A 36 -7.20 14.32 6.24
N ARG A 37 -6.19 14.46 7.12
CA ARG A 37 -5.04 15.34 6.87
C ARG A 37 -4.28 14.96 5.60
N CYS A 38 -4.06 13.67 5.36
CA CYS A 38 -3.42 13.19 4.12
C CYS A 38 -4.26 13.49 2.89
N TRP A 39 -5.58 13.31 2.96
CA TRP A 39 -6.51 13.64 1.88
C TRP A 39 -6.49 15.15 1.54
N GLU A 40 -6.54 16.01 2.55
CA GLU A 40 -6.44 17.48 2.39
C GLU A 40 -5.07 17.90 1.80
N ALA A 41 -4.00 17.19 2.16
CA ALA A 41 -2.67 17.38 1.61
C ALA A 41 -2.55 16.92 0.13
N GLY A 42 -3.48 16.09 -0.38
CA GLY A 42 -3.54 15.65 -1.78
C GLY A 42 -3.44 14.13 -2.00
N ALA A 43 -3.50 13.30 -0.96
CA ALA A 43 -3.56 11.85 -1.13
C ALA A 43 -4.91 11.43 -1.73
N SER A 44 -4.88 10.50 -2.69
CA SER A 44 -6.07 9.91 -3.30
C SER A 44 -6.43 8.55 -2.69
N ILE A 45 -5.44 7.87 -2.10
CA ILE A 45 -5.57 6.54 -1.51
C ILE A 45 -4.99 6.57 -0.11
N VAL A 46 -5.64 5.88 0.83
CA VAL A 46 -5.06 5.55 2.13
C VAL A 46 -4.86 4.04 2.25
N HIS A 47 -3.65 3.61 2.62
CA HIS A 47 -3.35 2.21 2.93
C HIS A 47 -3.45 1.97 4.43
N LEU A 48 -4.15 0.89 4.82
CA LEU A 48 -4.59 0.65 6.20
C LEU A 48 -4.16 -0.71 6.72
N HIS A 49 -3.52 -0.69 7.89
CA HIS A 49 -3.29 -1.85 8.75
C HIS A 49 -4.00 -1.65 10.10
N ALA A 50 -4.47 -2.75 10.71
CA ALA A 50 -5.07 -2.68 12.04
C ALA A 50 -3.99 -2.67 13.13
N LYS A 51 -4.06 -1.67 14.00
CA LYS A 51 -3.19 -1.49 15.16
C LYS A 51 -3.94 -1.73 16.47
N GLU A 52 -3.25 -2.32 17.43
CA GLU A 52 -3.72 -2.37 18.81
C GLU A 52 -3.71 -0.95 19.38
N PRO A 53 -4.87 -0.42 19.82
CA PRO A 53 -4.94 0.93 20.37
C PRO A 53 -3.96 1.14 21.54
N GLY A 54 -3.25 2.26 21.54
CA GLY A 54 -2.31 2.66 22.57
C GLY A 54 -0.89 2.11 22.39
N THR A 55 -0.70 0.87 21.96
CA THR A 55 0.65 0.29 21.74
C THR A 55 1.13 0.49 20.30
N GLY A 56 0.21 0.46 19.33
CA GLY A 56 0.53 0.46 17.91
C GLY A 56 1.10 -0.86 17.42
N LYS A 57 1.05 -1.93 18.20
CA LYS A 57 1.39 -3.27 17.73
C LYS A 57 0.31 -3.79 16.77
N PRO A 58 0.61 -4.78 15.92
CA PRO A 58 -0.39 -5.39 15.08
C PRO A 58 -1.55 -5.94 15.90
N ALA A 59 -2.78 -5.66 15.49
CA ALA A 59 -3.97 -6.16 16.18
C ALA A 59 -4.09 -7.68 16.00
N PRO A 60 -4.36 -8.44 17.09
CA PRO A 60 -4.57 -9.88 17.00
C PRO A 60 -5.78 -10.27 16.14
N ASP A 61 -6.85 -9.49 16.24
CA ASP A 61 -8.06 -9.58 15.42
C ASP A 61 -8.22 -8.28 14.62
N PRO A 62 -7.76 -8.22 13.37
CA PRO A 62 -7.70 -6.98 12.61
C PRO A 62 -9.05 -6.55 12.00
N ASN A 63 -9.95 -7.47 11.64
CA ASN A 63 -11.11 -7.15 10.81
C ASN A 63 -12.12 -6.20 11.49
N PRO A 64 -12.47 -6.33 12.78
CA PRO A 64 -13.35 -5.37 13.44
C PRO A 64 -12.80 -3.94 13.46
N LEU A 65 -11.47 -3.79 13.65
CA LEU A 65 -10.83 -2.49 13.64
C LEU A 65 -10.78 -1.90 12.23
N LEU A 66 -10.41 -2.70 11.22
CA LEU A 66 -10.39 -2.27 9.82
C LEU A 66 -11.79 -1.83 9.36
N ARG A 67 -12.84 -2.57 9.74
CA ARG A 67 -14.24 -2.16 9.48
C ARG A 67 -14.52 -0.78 10.06
N LYS A 68 -14.19 -0.58 11.34
CA LYS A 68 -14.37 0.71 12.01
C LYS A 68 -13.62 1.84 11.29
N TYR A 69 -12.37 1.60 10.87
CA TYR A 69 -11.57 2.59 10.13
C TYR A 69 -12.23 2.97 8.81
N VAL A 70 -12.60 1.99 7.98
CA VAL A 70 -13.25 2.22 6.68
C VAL A 70 -14.55 3.00 6.85
N GLU A 71 -15.41 2.61 7.81
CA GLU A 71 -16.68 3.29 8.08
C GLU A 71 -16.48 4.74 8.54
N MET A 72 -15.50 4.99 9.43
CA MET A 72 -15.25 6.34 9.94
C MET A 72 -14.63 7.24 8.86
N ILE A 73 -13.68 6.73 8.08
CA ILE A 73 -13.04 7.48 6.98
C ILE A 73 -14.08 7.87 5.93
N LYS A 74 -14.91 6.94 5.47
CA LYS A 74 -15.96 7.21 4.47
C LYS A 74 -16.97 8.28 4.88
N LYS A 75 -17.18 8.48 6.18
CA LYS A 75 -18.05 9.55 6.71
C LYS A 75 -17.38 10.92 6.67
N ARG A 76 -16.06 11.00 6.51
CA ARG A 76 -15.26 12.22 6.64
C ARG A 76 -14.70 12.73 5.34
N CYS A 77 -14.30 11.85 4.42
CA CYS A 77 -13.68 12.23 3.15
C CYS A 77 -13.89 11.16 2.07
N ASP A 78 -13.66 11.55 0.80
CA ASP A 78 -13.82 10.71 -0.39
C ASP A 78 -12.56 9.94 -0.78
N ILE A 79 -11.61 9.76 0.14
CA ILE A 79 -10.37 9.05 -0.14
C ILE A 79 -10.64 7.55 -0.42
N ILE A 80 -9.93 6.97 -1.38
CA ILE A 80 -9.99 5.52 -1.67
C ILE A 80 -9.35 4.76 -0.50
N THR A 81 -10.07 3.80 0.06
CA THR A 81 -9.54 2.95 1.13
C THR A 81 -8.93 1.68 0.55
N ASN A 82 -7.64 1.46 0.83
CA ASN A 82 -6.86 0.28 0.45
C ASN A 82 -6.48 -0.50 1.72
N VAL A 83 -7.06 -1.67 1.91
CA VAL A 83 -6.86 -2.49 3.10
C VAL A 83 -5.86 -3.61 2.81
N THR A 84 -4.91 -3.81 3.73
CA THR A 84 -3.90 -4.88 3.61
C THR A 84 -4.51 -6.28 3.64
N THR A 85 -3.91 -7.25 2.93
CA THR A 85 -4.11 -8.69 3.19
C THR A 85 -3.18 -9.21 4.29
N GLY A 86 -2.24 -8.43 4.78
CA GLY A 86 -1.34 -8.82 5.86
C GLY A 86 -2.04 -9.07 7.18
N GLY A 87 -1.39 -9.84 8.06
CA GLY A 87 -1.89 -10.22 9.38
C GLY A 87 -2.04 -11.74 9.55
N GLY A 88 -2.42 -12.17 10.76
CA GLY A 88 -2.72 -13.58 11.01
C GLY A 88 -1.53 -14.56 10.97
N ARG A 89 -0.32 -14.10 11.19
CA ARG A 89 0.94 -14.89 11.05
C ARG A 89 1.00 -16.23 11.75
N ARG A 90 0.11 -16.49 12.71
CA ARG A 90 0.03 -17.76 13.48
C ARG A 90 -1.22 -18.56 13.17
N ALA A 91 -2.04 -18.11 12.24
CA ALA A 91 -3.26 -18.80 11.85
C ALA A 91 -2.95 -19.96 10.88
N THR A 92 -3.83 -20.97 10.87
CA THR A 92 -3.81 -22.00 9.81
C THR A 92 -4.21 -21.40 8.48
N ASP A 93 -3.93 -22.09 7.37
CA ASP A 93 -4.28 -21.61 6.04
C ASP A 93 -5.80 -21.35 5.89
N GLU A 94 -6.62 -22.26 6.45
CA GLU A 94 -8.08 -22.11 6.42
C GLU A 94 -8.57 -20.93 7.28
N ALA A 95 -7.88 -20.63 8.38
CA ALA A 95 -8.21 -19.48 9.22
C ALA A 95 -7.82 -18.17 8.52
N LEU A 96 -6.69 -18.16 7.81
CA LEU A 96 -6.29 -17.02 6.99
C LEU A 96 -7.25 -16.79 5.83
N ASP A 97 -7.66 -17.83 5.11
CA ASP A 97 -8.60 -17.72 4.01
C ASP A 97 -9.94 -17.15 4.50
N ARG A 98 -10.51 -17.66 5.60
CA ARG A 98 -11.73 -17.10 6.20
C ARG A 98 -11.57 -15.64 6.63
N MET A 99 -10.43 -15.30 7.22
CA MET A 99 -10.15 -13.93 7.64
C MET A 99 -10.11 -12.97 6.44
N ILE A 100 -9.52 -13.37 5.31
CA ILE A 100 -9.46 -12.55 4.10
C ILE A 100 -10.80 -12.48 3.40
N GLU A 101 -11.56 -13.58 3.32
CA GLU A 101 -12.91 -13.60 2.77
C GLU A 101 -13.82 -12.62 3.55
N GLU A 102 -13.79 -12.67 4.88
CA GLU A 102 -14.50 -11.69 5.72
C GLU A 102 -13.99 -10.27 5.47
N ARG A 103 -12.66 -10.08 5.34
CA ARG A 103 -12.07 -8.77 5.08
C ARG A 103 -12.55 -8.15 3.77
N CYS A 104 -12.89 -8.95 2.79
CA CYS A 104 -13.48 -8.46 1.53
C CYS A 104 -14.89 -7.86 1.71
N THR A 105 -15.52 -8.02 2.88
CA THR A 105 -16.85 -7.45 3.19
C THR A 105 -16.82 -6.14 3.98
N LEU A 106 -15.65 -5.53 4.21
CA LEU A 106 -15.53 -4.34 5.07
C LEU A 106 -15.93 -3.04 4.35
N GLY A 107 -16.14 -3.09 3.04
CA GLY A 107 -16.59 -1.96 2.23
C GLY A 107 -15.45 -1.10 1.66
N GLN A 108 -14.21 -1.51 1.75
CA GLN A 108 -13.08 -0.85 1.08
C GLN A 108 -13.18 -1.00 -0.45
N GLU A 109 -12.47 -0.12 -1.17
CA GLU A 109 -12.45 -0.14 -2.64
C GLU A 109 -11.24 -0.88 -3.21
N MET A 110 -10.15 -0.98 -2.43
CA MET A 110 -8.92 -1.67 -2.81
C MET A 110 -8.42 -2.57 -1.68
N MET A 111 -7.66 -3.60 -2.06
CA MET A 111 -6.87 -4.40 -1.13
C MET A 111 -5.50 -4.69 -1.72
N SER A 112 -4.44 -4.54 -0.91
CA SER A 112 -3.10 -4.94 -1.33
C SER A 112 -2.89 -6.45 -1.17
N MET A 113 -2.21 -7.06 -2.13
CA MET A 113 -1.94 -8.50 -2.16
C MET A 113 -0.56 -8.80 -2.73
N ASN A 114 0.27 -9.53 -1.97
CA ASN A 114 1.61 -9.90 -2.41
C ASN A 114 1.54 -10.98 -3.51
N MET A 115 2.29 -10.77 -4.60
CA MET A 115 2.33 -11.69 -5.75
C MET A 115 3.29 -12.86 -5.56
N GLY A 116 3.68 -13.13 -4.32
CA GLY A 116 4.53 -14.26 -3.95
C GLY A 116 4.93 -14.24 -2.49
N THR A 117 5.73 -15.22 -2.11
CA THR A 117 6.24 -15.41 -0.75
C THR A 117 7.39 -14.45 -0.46
N VAL A 118 7.28 -13.67 0.61
CA VAL A 118 8.29 -12.69 1.03
C VAL A 118 9.11 -13.23 2.20
N ASN A 119 10.45 -13.17 2.06
CA ASN A 119 11.38 -13.41 3.15
C ASN A 119 11.63 -12.10 3.90
N HIS A 120 11.05 -11.93 5.07
CA HIS A 120 11.35 -10.80 5.93
C HIS A 120 12.61 -11.06 6.75
N TRP A 121 13.67 -10.27 6.51
CA TRP A 121 14.94 -10.36 7.22
C TRP A 121 15.41 -9.01 7.79
N THR A 122 14.47 -8.14 8.11
CA THR A 122 14.78 -6.86 8.74
C THR A 122 14.39 -6.93 10.21
N PRO A 123 15.33 -6.81 11.17
CA PRO A 123 14.96 -6.78 12.58
C PRO A 123 13.94 -5.66 12.88
N PRO A 124 12.97 -5.94 13.75
CA PRO A 124 12.75 -7.17 14.52
C PRO A 124 12.09 -8.33 13.75
N TYR A 125 11.78 -8.14 12.45
CA TYR A 125 11.06 -9.15 11.66
C TYR A 125 12.02 -10.16 11.06
N ARG A 126 11.77 -11.41 11.40
CA ARG A 126 12.39 -12.56 10.78
C ARG A 126 11.32 -13.58 10.51
N GLY A 127 11.16 -13.97 9.27
CA GLY A 127 10.17 -14.99 8.92
C GLY A 127 9.80 -14.96 7.45
N VAL A 128 8.93 -15.88 7.11
CA VAL A 128 8.39 -16.02 5.76
C VAL A 128 6.93 -15.60 5.78
N PHE A 129 6.55 -14.69 4.92
CA PHE A 129 5.16 -14.39 4.62
C PHE A 129 4.78 -15.17 3.37
N MET A 130 4.10 -16.30 3.58
CA MET A 130 3.80 -17.26 2.52
C MET A 130 2.59 -16.80 1.72
N ASN A 131 2.78 -16.65 0.41
CA ASN A 131 1.74 -16.39 -0.57
C ASN A 131 2.02 -17.22 -1.81
N ASP A 132 1.52 -18.46 -1.83
CA ASP A 132 1.61 -19.33 -3.00
C ASP A 132 0.53 -18.98 -4.04
N VAL A 133 0.74 -19.43 -5.28
CA VAL A 133 -0.18 -19.13 -6.40
C VAL A 133 -1.62 -19.58 -6.11
N PRO A 134 -1.91 -20.78 -5.57
CA PRO A 134 -3.26 -21.17 -5.21
C PRO A 134 -3.94 -20.22 -4.22
N ARG A 135 -3.21 -19.74 -3.21
CA ARG A 135 -3.73 -18.75 -2.23
C ARG A 135 -4.02 -17.41 -2.90
N ILE A 136 -3.09 -16.92 -3.72
CA ILE A 136 -3.27 -15.68 -4.48
C ILE A 136 -4.54 -15.74 -5.32
N LYS A 137 -4.77 -16.83 -6.04
CA LYS A 137 -5.98 -17.03 -6.85
C LYS A 137 -7.26 -17.02 -6.01
N ARG A 138 -7.28 -17.71 -4.85
CA ARG A 138 -8.44 -17.70 -3.96
C ARG A 138 -8.74 -16.31 -3.43
N TRP A 139 -7.74 -15.60 -2.93
CA TRP A 139 -7.93 -14.26 -2.38
C TRP A 139 -8.30 -13.23 -3.46
N ALA A 140 -7.73 -13.35 -4.66
CA ALA A 140 -8.15 -12.55 -5.81
C ALA A 140 -9.63 -12.77 -6.13
N SER A 141 -10.12 -14.03 -6.15
CA SER A 141 -11.54 -14.34 -6.36
C SER A 141 -12.42 -13.65 -5.32
N TYR A 142 -12.08 -13.73 -4.02
CA TYR A 142 -12.84 -13.05 -2.96
C TYR A 142 -12.92 -11.53 -3.19
N MET A 143 -11.83 -10.90 -3.62
CA MET A 143 -11.80 -9.47 -3.93
C MET A 143 -12.68 -9.14 -5.13
N MET A 144 -12.53 -9.88 -6.23
CA MET A 144 -13.28 -9.66 -7.47
C MET A 144 -14.78 -9.86 -7.26
N ASP A 145 -15.20 -10.89 -6.51
CA ASP A 145 -16.59 -11.16 -6.17
C ASP A 145 -17.27 -10.00 -5.38
N GLN A 146 -16.48 -9.17 -4.71
CA GLN A 146 -16.93 -8.00 -3.97
C GLN A 146 -16.66 -6.67 -4.69
N GLY A 147 -16.18 -6.70 -5.94
CA GLY A 147 -15.83 -5.50 -6.70
C GLY A 147 -14.64 -4.72 -6.13
N ILE A 148 -13.76 -5.39 -5.38
CA ILE A 148 -12.57 -4.79 -4.78
C ILE A 148 -11.42 -4.85 -5.77
N LYS A 149 -10.76 -3.71 -6.00
CA LYS A 149 -9.58 -3.63 -6.85
C LYS A 149 -8.34 -4.18 -6.14
N PRO A 150 -7.70 -5.26 -6.63
CA PRO A 150 -6.43 -5.71 -6.11
C PRO A 150 -5.30 -4.72 -6.44
N GLU A 151 -4.48 -4.36 -5.45
CA GLU A 151 -3.16 -3.74 -5.64
C GLU A 151 -2.12 -4.85 -5.54
N LEU A 152 -1.41 -5.13 -6.65
CA LEU A 152 -0.48 -6.25 -6.73
C LEU A 152 0.90 -5.82 -6.21
N GLU A 153 1.23 -6.18 -4.98
CA GLU A 153 2.54 -5.89 -4.38
C GLU A 153 3.61 -6.85 -4.91
N VAL A 154 4.64 -6.29 -5.53
CA VAL A 154 5.73 -7.01 -6.20
C VAL A 154 7.05 -6.61 -5.55
N TYR A 155 7.76 -7.59 -4.99
CA TYR A 155 9.01 -7.42 -4.25
C TYR A 155 10.24 -7.89 -5.01
N ASP A 156 10.06 -8.72 -6.03
CA ASP A 156 11.11 -9.25 -6.90
C ASP A 156 10.58 -9.58 -8.31
N THR A 157 11.48 -9.97 -9.20
CA THR A 157 11.14 -10.28 -10.61
C THR A 157 10.26 -11.53 -10.76
N GLY A 158 10.39 -12.50 -9.86
CA GLY A 158 9.56 -13.70 -9.85
C GLY A 158 8.10 -13.35 -9.55
N MET A 159 7.87 -12.43 -8.61
CA MET A 159 6.54 -11.92 -8.30
C MET A 159 5.93 -11.13 -9.46
N LEU A 160 6.73 -10.35 -10.20
CA LEU A 160 6.27 -9.68 -11.41
C LEU A 160 5.83 -10.67 -12.48
N ASN A 161 6.58 -11.76 -12.68
CA ASN A 161 6.19 -12.82 -13.58
C ASN A 161 4.92 -13.54 -13.13
N THR A 162 4.75 -13.77 -11.82
CA THR A 162 3.50 -14.31 -11.26
C THR A 162 2.31 -13.39 -11.56
N ALA A 163 2.46 -12.08 -11.36
CA ALA A 163 1.42 -11.11 -11.67
C ALA A 163 1.03 -11.14 -13.17
N LYS A 164 2.02 -11.18 -14.07
CA LYS A 164 1.79 -11.29 -15.52
C LYS A 164 1.05 -12.60 -15.86
N MET A 165 1.53 -13.74 -15.37
CA MET A 165 0.93 -15.04 -15.59
C MET A 165 -0.55 -15.07 -15.16
N LEU A 166 -0.86 -14.54 -13.97
CA LEU A 166 -2.22 -14.53 -13.47
C LEU A 166 -3.13 -13.55 -14.21
N ALA A 167 -2.58 -12.44 -14.69
CA ALA A 167 -3.32 -11.51 -15.54
C ALA A 167 -3.63 -12.14 -16.92
N ASP A 168 -2.69 -12.87 -17.52
CA ASP A 168 -2.89 -13.62 -18.78
C ASP A 168 -3.94 -14.74 -18.62
N GLU A 169 -4.06 -15.31 -17.43
CA GLU A 169 -5.14 -16.25 -17.09
C GLU A 169 -6.51 -15.57 -16.84
N GLY A 170 -6.57 -14.23 -16.89
CA GLY A 170 -7.80 -13.47 -16.69
C GLY A 170 -8.24 -13.35 -15.23
N ILE A 171 -7.32 -13.54 -14.26
CA ILE A 171 -7.61 -13.44 -12.83
C ILE A 171 -7.88 -11.99 -12.41
N PHE A 172 -7.28 -11.01 -13.07
CA PHE A 172 -7.40 -9.60 -12.72
C PHE A 172 -8.07 -8.78 -13.81
N GLU A 173 -8.99 -7.90 -13.41
CA GLU A 173 -9.59 -6.94 -14.34
C GLU A 173 -8.61 -5.80 -14.69
N THR A 174 -8.68 -5.36 -15.95
CA THR A 174 -7.89 -4.23 -16.44
C THR A 174 -8.49 -2.87 -16.04
N PRO A 175 -7.67 -1.83 -15.84
CA PRO A 175 -6.21 -1.86 -15.83
C PRO A 175 -5.66 -2.57 -14.59
N VAL A 176 -4.67 -3.43 -14.75
CA VAL A 176 -3.98 -4.03 -13.60
C VAL A 176 -3.12 -2.97 -12.92
N HIS A 177 -3.13 -2.93 -11.57
CA HIS A 177 -2.31 -2.00 -10.79
C HIS A 177 -1.25 -2.75 -9.98
N VAL A 178 0.02 -2.42 -10.21
CA VAL A 178 1.17 -3.01 -9.51
C VAL A 178 1.80 -2.00 -8.58
N GLN A 179 2.16 -2.42 -7.37
CA GLN A 179 3.03 -1.65 -6.50
C GLN A 179 4.40 -2.31 -6.40
N PHE A 180 5.45 -1.62 -6.87
CA PHE A 180 6.83 -2.08 -6.69
C PHE A 180 7.31 -1.74 -5.30
N VAL A 181 7.53 -2.77 -4.46
CA VAL A 181 7.96 -2.62 -3.07
C VAL A 181 9.46 -2.84 -2.97
N MET A 182 10.21 -1.75 -2.74
CA MET A 182 11.66 -1.73 -2.76
C MET A 182 12.23 -1.85 -1.34
N ILE A 183 12.24 -3.09 -0.81
CA ILE A 183 12.71 -3.39 0.55
C ILE A 183 14.23 -3.59 0.68
N GLY A 184 14.94 -3.67 -0.43
CA GLY A 184 16.40 -3.79 -0.45
C GLY A 184 16.89 -5.24 -0.32
N ARG A 185 17.30 -5.65 0.86
CA ARG A 185 18.12 -6.89 1.07
C ARG A 185 17.49 -8.19 0.58
N THR A 186 16.19 -8.35 0.65
CA THR A 186 15.47 -9.60 0.32
C THR A 186 14.46 -9.41 -0.82
N GLY A 187 14.54 -8.30 -1.52
CA GLY A 187 13.70 -7.96 -2.66
C GLY A 187 14.38 -6.91 -3.54
N PHE A 188 13.61 -6.15 -4.28
CA PHE A 188 14.13 -5.08 -5.14
C PHE A 188 14.98 -4.08 -4.38
N SER A 189 16.17 -3.78 -4.91
CA SER A 189 17.00 -2.67 -4.43
C SER A 189 16.35 -1.34 -4.80
N ALA A 190 16.29 -0.39 -3.85
CA ALA A 190 15.75 0.94 -4.09
C ALA A 190 16.76 1.80 -4.91
N THR A 191 16.83 1.53 -6.20
CA THR A 191 17.70 2.25 -7.15
C THR A 191 16.92 2.62 -8.41
N PRO A 192 17.25 3.77 -9.06
CA PRO A 192 16.62 4.15 -10.32
C PRO A 192 16.74 3.08 -11.41
N LYS A 193 17.90 2.39 -11.49
CA LYS A 193 18.13 1.31 -12.45
C LYS A 193 17.17 0.13 -12.25
N MET A 194 16.92 -0.26 -10.98
CA MET A 194 15.99 -1.35 -10.69
C MET A 194 14.56 -0.95 -11.00
N LEU A 195 14.17 0.26 -10.66
CA LEU A 195 12.81 0.75 -10.96
C LEU A 195 12.60 0.84 -12.47
N GLN A 196 13.57 1.37 -13.22
CA GLN A 196 13.52 1.39 -14.68
C GLN A 196 13.33 -0.02 -15.27
N TYR A 197 14.12 -0.98 -14.81
CA TYR A 197 13.95 -2.38 -15.23
C TYR A 197 12.52 -2.89 -14.96
N CYS A 198 11.98 -2.65 -13.78
CA CYS A 198 10.61 -3.06 -13.45
C CYS A 198 9.57 -2.43 -14.37
N VAL A 199 9.74 -1.15 -14.72
CA VAL A 199 8.84 -0.42 -15.62
C VAL A 199 8.94 -0.95 -17.05
N ASP A 200 10.14 -1.23 -17.54
CA ASP A 200 10.38 -1.78 -18.88
C ASP A 200 9.76 -3.18 -19.05
N GLU A 201 9.59 -3.91 -17.96
CA GLU A 201 8.99 -5.24 -17.93
C GLU A 201 7.45 -5.23 -17.80
N LEU A 202 6.82 -4.07 -17.57
CA LEU A 202 5.37 -4.01 -17.41
C LEU A 202 4.63 -4.17 -18.74
N PRO A 203 3.56 -4.96 -18.78
CA PRO A 203 2.67 -5.01 -19.94
C PRO A 203 2.03 -3.63 -20.23
N PRO A 204 1.79 -3.31 -21.51
CA PRO A 204 1.10 -2.08 -21.88
C PRO A 204 -0.27 -1.94 -21.18
N GLY A 205 -0.58 -0.72 -20.74
CA GLY A 205 -1.87 -0.40 -20.11
C GLY A 205 -1.95 -0.72 -18.61
N TRP A 206 -0.91 -1.32 -18.03
CA TRP A 206 -0.84 -1.47 -16.59
C TRP A 206 -0.49 -0.13 -15.92
N THR A 207 -1.07 0.11 -14.77
CA THR A 207 -0.70 1.24 -13.89
C THR A 207 0.23 0.73 -12.79
N TRP A 208 1.07 1.62 -12.26
CA TRP A 208 2.01 1.21 -11.24
C TRP A 208 2.36 2.32 -10.25
N SER A 209 2.74 1.94 -9.05
CA SER A 209 3.25 2.79 -8.00
C SER A 209 4.58 2.25 -7.45
N VAL A 210 5.31 3.12 -6.75
CA VAL A 210 6.50 2.71 -5.99
C VAL A 210 6.27 2.92 -4.50
N CYS A 211 6.68 1.92 -3.72
CA CYS A 211 6.88 1.97 -2.27
C CYS A 211 8.34 1.67 -1.99
N ALA A 212 9.08 2.60 -1.38
CA ALA A 212 10.47 2.37 -1.03
C ALA A 212 10.72 2.71 0.44
N LEU A 213 11.47 1.85 1.17
CA LEU A 213 11.56 1.96 2.61
C LEU A 213 12.59 3.00 3.09
N GLY A 214 12.25 3.68 4.16
CA GLY A 214 13.11 4.59 4.91
C GLY A 214 13.61 5.75 4.05
N ARG A 215 14.92 6.01 4.09
CA ARG A 215 15.54 7.14 3.37
C ARG A 215 15.36 7.13 1.85
N ASN A 216 14.92 6.01 1.28
CA ASN A 216 14.73 5.87 -0.18
C ASN A 216 13.31 6.27 -0.63
N GLU A 217 12.38 6.46 0.28
CA GLU A 217 10.97 6.72 0.00
C GLU A 217 10.77 7.92 -0.95
N LEU A 218 11.17 9.12 -0.55
CA LEU A 218 11.05 10.30 -1.40
C LEU A 218 11.93 10.28 -2.65
N PRO A 219 13.23 9.87 -2.59
CA PRO A 219 14.05 9.76 -3.80
C PRO A 219 13.45 8.83 -4.85
N MET A 220 12.97 7.65 -4.47
CA MET A 220 12.36 6.72 -5.42
C MET A 220 10.99 7.21 -5.90
N GLY A 221 10.22 7.88 -5.05
CA GLY A 221 8.99 8.58 -5.45
C GLY A 221 9.24 9.62 -6.55
N ALA A 222 10.27 10.43 -6.41
CA ALA A 222 10.65 11.40 -7.43
C ALA A 222 11.06 10.75 -8.77
N VAL A 223 11.79 9.63 -8.71
CA VAL A 223 12.12 8.83 -9.91
C VAL A 223 10.85 8.28 -10.54
N ALA A 224 9.92 7.72 -9.74
CA ALA A 224 8.65 7.19 -10.24
C ALA A 224 7.84 8.25 -10.99
N MET A 225 7.75 9.48 -10.46
CA MET A 225 7.06 10.59 -11.12
C MET A 225 7.62 10.87 -12.52
N THR A 226 8.95 10.85 -12.68
CA THR A 226 9.60 11.10 -13.98
C THR A 226 9.40 9.96 -14.99
N LEU A 227 9.11 8.76 -14.50
CA LEU A 227 8.82 7.57 -15.31
C LEU A 227 7.32 7.35 -15.56
N GLY A 228 6.46 8.26 -15.07
CA GLY A 228 5.01 8.19 -15.25
C GLY A 228 4.27 7.26 -14.28
N GLY A 229 4.91 6.90 -13.18
CA GLY A 229 4.31 6.09 -12.11
C GLY A 229 3.70 6.91 -10.99
N HIS A 230 3.06 6.20 -10.06
CA HIS A 230 2.43 6.73 -8.85
C HIS A 230 3.32 6.51 -7.62
N VAL A 231 2.98 7.14 -6.50
CA VAL A 231 3.86 7.18 -5.32
C VAL A 231 3.10 6.81 -4.05
N ARG A 232 3.69 5.92 -3.25
CA ARG A 232 3.26 5.65 -1.88
C ARG A 232 4.28 6.20 -0.89
N VAL A 233 3.78 6.90 0.16
CA VAL A 233 4.56 7.46 1.27
C VAL A 233 3.82 7.30 2.60
N GLY A 234 4.54 7.28 3.70
CA GLY A 234 3.93 7.31 5.03
C GLY A 234 4.73 6.61 6.11
N MET A 235 4.25 6.71 7.36
CA MET A 235 4.92 6.16 8.55
C MET A 235 5.08 4.64 8.50
N GLU A 236 4.29 3.95 7.71
CA GLU A 236 4.48 2.53 7.46
C GLU A 236 5.85 2.23 6.88
N ASP A 237 6.29 3.07 5.94
CA ASP A 237 7.49 2.86 5.14
C ASP A 237 8.68 3.68 5.65
N ASN A 238 8.41 4.84 6.31
CA ASN A 238 9.43 5.75 6.81
C ASN A 238 8.89 6.64 7.94
N ILE A 239 9.50 6.54 9.13
CA ILE A 239 9.13 7.35 10.30
C ILE A 239 9.91 8.67 10.42
N PHE A 240 10.71 9.03 9.43
CA PHE A 240 11.56 10.23 9.49
C PHE A 240 11.18 11.24 8.41
N LEU A 241 11.02 12.48 8.82
CA LEU A 241 10.90 13.62 7.91
C LEU A 241 12.22 13.93 7.21
N SER A 242 13.33 13.85 7.97
CA SER A 242 14.71 14.00 7.51
C SER A 242 15.63 13.25 8.46
N ARG A 243 16.92 13.19 8.15
CA ARG A 243 17.90 12.47 8.97
C ARG A 243 17.86 12.93 10.43
N GLY A 244 17.42 12.05 11.33
CA GLY A 244 17.34 12.29 12.77
C GLY A 244 16.13 13.12 13.24
N VAL A 245 15.22 13.50 12.33
CA VAL A 245 13.98 14.23 12.65
C VAL A 245 12.80 13.31 12.39
N LEU A 246 12.05 12.98 13.43
CA LEU A 246 10.85 12.15 13.31
C LEU A 246 9.76 12.86 12.50
N LEU A 247 8.98 12.08 11.79
CA LEU A 247 7.79 12.51 11.08
C LEU A 247 6.65 12.71 12.08
N GLU A 248 6.09 13.91 12.15
CA GLU A 248 4.99 14.23 13.07
C GLU A 248 3.62 13.90 12.49
N SER A 249 3.48 13.90 11.16
CA SER A 249 2.25 13.55 10.44
C SER A 249 2.58 13.00 9.06
N ASN A 250 1.85 11.98 8.60
CA ASN A 250 1.96 11.45 7.24
C ASN A 250 1.65 12.51 6.18
N ALA A 251 0.78 13.46 6.49
CA ALA A 251 0.43 14.57 5.60
C ALA A 251 1.66 15.37 5.15
N LEU A 252 2.70 15.50 5.99
CA LEU A 252 3.94 16.19 5.61
C LEU A 252 4.71 15.48 4.49
N LEU A 253 4.65 14.17 4.39
CA LEU A 253 5.22 13.43 3.27
C LEU A 253 4.38 13.58 2.00
N VAL A 254 3.06 13.55 2.15
CA VAL A 254 2.13 13.81 1.03
C VAL A 254 2.36 15.21 0.45
N GLU A 255 2.50 16.23 1.30
CA GLU A 255 2.81 17.60 0.88
C GLU A 255 4.15 17.70 0.14
N ARG A 256 5.18 16.98 0.60
CA ARG A 256 6.47 16.91 -0.09
C ARG A 256 6.36 16.29 -1.47
N VAL A 257 5.63 15.17 -1.59
CA VAL A 257 5.36 14.52 -2.88
C VAL A 257 4.64 15.48 -3.81
N ARG A 258 3.59 16.17 -3.32
CA ARG A 258 2.85 17.18 -4.10
C ARG A 258 3.77 18.32 -4.56
N THR A 259 4.61 18.85 -3.67
CA THR A 259 5.56 19.91 -4.02
C THR A 259 6.53 19.49 -5.13
N ILE A 260 7.03 18.25 -5.09
CA ILE A 260 7.90 17.71 -6.15
C ILE A 260 7.10 17.57 -7.46
N ALA A 261 5.88 17.06 -7.41
CA ALA A 261 5.02 16.93 -8.58
C ALA A 261 4.73 18.30 -9.24
N GLU A 262 4.40 19.31 -8.43
CA GLU A 262 4.19 20.69 -8.89
C GLU A 262 5.45 21.25 -9.57
N ALA A 263 6.63 21.04 -8.99
CA ALA A 263 7.91 21.46 -9.58
C ALA A 263 8.21 20.76 -10.91
N LEU A 264 7.67 19.56 -11.13
CA LEU A 264 7.77 18.80 -12.38
C LEU A 264 6.60 19.08 -13.33
N ASN A 265 5.67 19.99 -13.01
CA ASN A 265 4.43 20.25 -13.73
C ASN A 265 3.54 18.98 -13.90
N ILE A 266 3.51 18.13 -12.89
CA ILE A 266 2.67 16.93 -12.83
C ILE A 266 1.46 17.23 -11.94
N GLU A 267 0.26 17.12 -12.49
CA GLU A 267 -0.97 17.28 -11.71
C GLU A 267 -1.20 16.08 -10.79
N VAL A 268 -1.62 16.34 -9.55
CA VAL A 268 -2.03 15.31 -8.59
C VAL A 268 -3.49 14.92 -8.82
N ALA A 269 -3.78 13.65 -8.89
CA ALA A 269 -5.12 13.10 -9.06
C ALA A 269 -5.95 13.25 -7.79
N LYS A 270 -7.17 13.74 -7.90
CA LYS A 270 -8.18 13.64 -6.85
C LYS A 270 -8.72 12.20 -6.75
N PRO A 271 -9.35 11.79 -5.64
CA PRO A 271 -9.87 10.41 -5.52
C PRO A 271 -10.77 9.96 -6.68
N ALA A 272 -11.66 10.82 -7.16
CA ALA A 272 -12.53 10.51 -8.31
C ALA A 272 -11.74 10.29 -9.62
N GLU A 273 -10.61 10.96 -9.80
CA GLU A 273 -9.72 10.79 -10.96
C GLU A 273 -8.87 9.51 -10.77
N ALA A 274 -8.41 9.25 -9.56
CA ALA A 274 -7.68 8.03 -9.23
C ALA A 274 -8.54 6.77 -9.47
N ARG A 275 -9.84 6.79 -9.09
CA ARG A 275 -10.78 5.70 -9.41
C ARG A 275 -10.83 5.42 -10.92
N LYS A 276 -10.93 6.47 -11.75
CA LYS A 276 -10.93 6.30 -13.21
C LYS A 276 -9.62 5.73 -13.75
N ILE A 277 -8.47 6.21 -13.23
CA ILE A 277 -7.14 5.72 -13.65
C ILE A 277 -6.98 4.24 -13.30
N LEU A 278 -7.47 3.83 -12.12
CA LEU A 278 -7.34 2.46 -11.61
C LEU A 278 -8.46 1.51 -12.06
N GLY A 279 -9.50 2.03 -12.71
CA GLY A 279 -10.66 1.22 -13.10
C GLY A 279 -11.47 0.76 -11.88
N ILE A 280 -11.61 1.59 -10.87
CA ILE A 280 -12.49 1.37 -9.72
C ILE A 280 -13.85 1.97 -10.08
N GLY A 281 -14.88 1.14 -10.18
CA GLY A 281 -16.22 1.50 -10.60
C GLY A 281 -17.27 1.31 -9.55
#